data_14556a4cafcfef52214f6c6a2f728549
#
_entry.id   14556a4cafcfef52214f6c6a2f728549
#
_cell.length_a   1.000
_cell.length_b   1.000
_cell.length_c   1.000
_cell.angle_alpha   90.00
_cell.angle_beta   90.00
_cell.angle_gamma   90.00
#
_symmetry.space_group_name_H-M   'P 1'
#
loop_
_entity.id
_entity.type
_entity.pdbx_description
1 polymer ?
#
loop_
_entity_poly.entity_id
_entity_poly.type
_entity_poly.pdbx_seq_one_letter_code
_entity_poly.pdbx_strand_id
1 'polypeptide(L)'
;MMNYEIFKEVVKEKFMDYMPDNFKGMELVVMPVEKVNMTYDGISIRGKDTNISPTIYINDMYEKYQNCGDLEETLMAACDLMAKTPQVVDVDSLYKDANEKVVFQLINTEQNRSFLEQVPHREFQDLSIIYKLVINADAESIQSIKVTNSLAERLGMNEEQLFKYAAENTRRILPPRIRNMNDVMKEMFLSDGMPEEIAEMMIREVPPEQTLWIISNNRGIDGAVSMLYENELHELAENLESDLYILPSSVHEVLAVSTELTEPEELAQMVAEVNMQKVALEERLSNQVYHYDKDLRKLTLAT
;
A
#
# COMPACT_ATOMS: atom_id res chain seq x y z
N MET A 1 5.13 29.41 -12.63
CA MET A 1 5.06 27.95 -12.82
C MET A 1 3.90 27.63 -13.76
N MET A 2 4.06 26.66 -14.65
CA MET A 2 2.97 26.21 -15.51
C MET A 2 2.00 25.32 -14.71
N ASN A 3 0.75 25.24 -15.18
CA ASN A 3 -0.21 24.28 -14.60
C ASN A 3 0.07 22.85 -15.10
N TYR A 4 -0.59 21.85 -14.50
CA TYR A 4 -0.35 20.43 -14.78
C TYR A 4 -0.56 20.06 -16.26
N GLU A 5 -1.64 20.53 -16.89
CA GLU A 5 -1.94 20.20 -18.29
C GLU A 5 -0.89 20.74 -19.26
N ILE A 6 -0.42 21.97 -19.04
CA ILE A 6 0.67 22.55 -19.84
C ILE A 6 1.97 21.78 -19.60
N PHE A 7 2.27 21.42 -18.33
CA PHE A 7 3.44 20.64 -18.00
C PHE A 7 3.42 19.27 -18.69
N LYS A 8 2.29 18.57 -18.67
CA LYS A 8 2.09 17.28 -19.33
C LYS A 8 2.35 17.35 -20.84
N GLU A 9 1.85 18.38 -21.52
CA GLU A 9 2.11 18.58 -22.95
C GLU A 9 3.60 18.88 -23.22
N VAL A 10 4.24 19.69 -22.40
CA VAL A 10 5.68 19.96 -22.52
C VAL A 10 6.52 18.69 -22.28
N VAL A 11 6.14 17.83 -21.33
CA VAL A 11 6.80 16.53 -21.13
C VAL A 11 6.65 15.66 -22.37
N LYS A 12 5.45 15.55 -22.95
CA LYS A 12 5.24 14.77 -24.20
C LYS A 12 6.12 15.24 -25.36
N GLU A 13 6.28 16.57 -25.50
CA GLU A 13 7.04 17.15 -26.60
C GLU A 13 8.55 17.02 -26.41
N LYS A 14 9.04 17.20 -25.17
CA LYS A 14 10.46 17.40 -24.91
C LYS A 14 11.17 16.22 -24.28
N PHE A 15 10.47 15.24 -23.70
CA PHE A 15 11.09 14.17 -22.93
C PHE A 15 12.16 13.41 -23.73
N MET A 16 11.86 13.09 -25.00
CA MET A 16 12.79 12.35 -25.86
C MET A 16 14.05 13.14 -26.23
N ASP A 17 14.02 14.48 -26.15
CA ASP A 17 15.19 15.33 -26.44
C ASP A 17 16.30 15.18 -25.37
N TYR A 18 15.90 14.79 -24.16
CA TYR A 18 16.81 14.57 -23.01
C TYR A 18 17.24 13.10 -22.85
N MET A 19 16.68 12.19 -23.65
CA MET A 19 17.04 10.76 -23.58
C MET A 19 18.39 10.50 -24.27
N PRO A 20 19.20 9.55 -23.73
CA PRO A 20 20.44 9.11 -24.36
C PRO A 20 20.24 8.57 -25.79
N ASP A 21 21.30 8.61 -26.59
CA ASP A 21 21.28 8.21 -28.01
C ASP A 21 20.77 6.80 -28.29
N ASN A 22 20.96 5.88 -27.35
CA ASN A 22 20.46 4.49 -27.46
C ASN A 22 18.93 4.38 -27.44
N PHE A 23 18.22 5.44 -27.06
CA PHE A 23 16.74 5.52 -27.14
C PHE A 23 16.24 6.17 -28.45
N LYS A 24 17.13 6.62 -29.31
CA LYS A 24 16.74 7.23 -30.60
C LYS A 24 15.93 6.24 -31.46
N GLY A 25 14.78 6.70 -31.93
CA GLY A 25 13.88 5.90 -32.75
C GLY A 25 12.93 4.99 -31.96
N MET A 26 12.96 5.04 -30.65
CA MET A 26 11.93 4.45 -29.79
C MET A 26 10.74 5.40 -29.67
N GLU A 27 9.58 4.87 -29.31
CA GLU A 27 8.33 5.60 -29.18
C GLU A 27 8.05 5.95 -27.73
N LEU A 28 7.81 7.24 -27.44
CA LEU A 28 7.28 7.69 -26.16
C LEU A 28 5.77 7.44 -26.12
N VAL A 29 5.32 6.68 -25.13
CA VAL A 29 3.91 6.38 -24.89
C VAL A 29 3.47 7.05 -23.60
N VAL A 30 2.42 7.85 -23.71
CA VAL A 30 1.76 8.46 -22.53
C VAL A 30 0.39 7.82 -22.38
N MET A 31 0.11 7.26 -21.21
CA MET A 31 -1.12 6.55 -20.93
C MET A 31 -1.54 6.72 -19.47
N PRO A 32 -2.85 6.69 -19.19
CA PRO A 32 -3.32 6.61 -17.81
C PRO A 32 -2.90 5.26 -17.19
N VAL A 33 -2.43 5.30 -15.97
CA VAL A 33 -2.05 4.11 -15.18
C VAL A 33 -2.88 4.10 -13.92
N GLU A 34 -3.75 3.11 -13.82
CA GLU A 34 -4.56 2.88 -12.63
C GLU A 34 -3.67 2.39 -11.48
N LYS A 35 -3.72 3.11 -10.38
CA LYS A 35 -3.10 2.75 -9.10
C LYS A 35 -4.20 2.57 -8.05
N VAL A 36 -3.84 2.08 -6.88
CA VAL A 36 -4.77 2.06 -5.75
C VAL A 36 -5.19 3.49 -5.43
N ASN A 37 -6.49 3.74 -5.38
CA ASN A 37 -7.15 5.01 -5.10
C ASN A 37 -6.88 6.17 -6.08
N MET A 38 -6.06 6.00 -7.11
CA MET A 38 -5.63 7.08 -8.00
C MET A 38 -5.38 6.61 -9.43
N THR A 39 -5.51 7.54 -10.37
CA THR A 39 -5.03 7.37 -11.75
C THR A 39 -3.90 8.36 -11.99
N TYR A 40 -2.76 7.84 -12.46
CA TYR A 40 -1.59 8.64 -12.83
C TYR A 40 -1.44 8.73 -14.35
N ASP A 41 -0.83 9.80 -14.82
CA ASP A 41 -0.34 9.87 -16.20
C ASP A 41 1.05 9.25 -16.26
N GLY A 42 1.14 8.06 -16.84
CA GLY A 42 2.40 7.34 -16.99
C GLY A 42 3.06 7.62 -18.34
N ILE A 43 4.38 7.75 -18.35
CA ILE A 43 5.19 7.73 -19.55
C ILE A 43 6.07 6.49 -19.58
N SER A 44 6.15 5.85 -20.72
CA SER A 44 7.06 4.73 -21.00
C SER A 44 7.64 4.85 -22.39
N ILE A 45 8.80 4.23 -22.61
CA ILE A 45 9.47 4.20 -23.92
C ILE A 45 9.44 2.77 -24.44
N ARG A 46 8.92 2.59 -25.66
CA ARG A 46 8.82 1.29 -26.31
C ARG A 46 9.80 1.19 -27.46
N GLY A 47 10.61 0.15 -27.44
CA GLY A 47 11.52 -0.23 -28.50
C GLY A 47 11.21 -1.62 -29.05
N LYS A 48 11.80 -1.99 -30.19
CA LYS A 48 11.57 -3.30 -30.83
C LYS A 48 12.12 -4.47 -30.03
N ASP A 49 13.19 -4.22 -29.26
CA ASP A 49 13.92 -5.24 -28.51
C ASP A 49 13.68 -5.15 -26.99
N THR A 50 12.66 -4.41 -26.56
CA THR A 50 12.30 -4.25 -25.14
C THR A 50 11.17 -5.21 -24.78
N ASN A 51 11.29 -5.94 -23.68
CA ASN A 51 10.21 -6.79 -23.12
C ASN A 51 9.59 -6.22 -21.86
N ILE A 52 10.20 -5.18 -21.30
CA ILE A 52 9.65 -4.37 -20.19
C ILE A 52 9.75 -2.90 -20.61
N SER A 53 8.70 -2.16 -20.31
CA SER A 53 8.65 -0.72 -20.48
C SER A 53 8.47 -0.08 -19.10
N PRO A 54 9.57 0.38 -18.46
CA PRO A 54 9.47 1.12 -17.21
C PRO A 54 8.54 2.32 -17.37
N THR A 55 7.77 2.59 -16.35
CA THR A 55 6.84 3.73 -16.36
C THR A 55 7.25 4.74 -15.31
N ILE A 56 7.39 6.00 -15.73
CA ILE A 56 7.57 7.16 -14.85
C ILE A 56 6.24 7.92 -14.83
N TYR A 57 5.87 8.48 -13.69
CA TYR A 57 4.62 9.22 -13.56
C TYR A 57 4.84 10.71 -13.74
N ILE A 58 4.07 11.33 -14.64
CA ILE A 58 4.12 12.78 -14.89
C ILE A 58 3.70 13.54 -13.65
N ASN A 59 2.82 12.95 -12.83
CA ASN A 59 2.38 13.51 -11.56
C ASN A 59 3.57 13.76 -10.61
N ASP A 60 4.45 12.77 -10.42
CA ASP A 60 5.63 12.87 -9.57
C ASP A 60 6.65 13.88 -10.15
N MET A 61 6.78 13.91 -11.47
CA MET A 61 7.61 14.90 -12.16
C MET A 61 7.07 16.32 -11.92
N TYR A 62 5.74 16.49 -11.96
CA TYR A 62 5.12 17.79 -11.73
C TYR A 62 5.31 18.29 -10.29
N GLU A 63 5.19 17.40 -9.31
CA GLU A 63 5.49 17.70 -7.91
C GLU A 63 6.95 18.16 -7.74
N LYS A 64 7.91 17.42 -8.33
CA LYS A 64 9.31 17.84 -8.34
C LYS A 64 9.49 19.21 -8.96
N TYR A 65 8.86 19.47 -10.13
CA TYR A 65 8.89 20.77 -10.79
C TYR A 65 8.30 21.90 -9.93
N GLN A 66 7.21 21.63 -9.20
CA GLN A 66 6.64 22.61 -8.27
C GLN A 66 7.61 22.95 -7.14
N ASN A 67 8.39 21.99 -6.67
CA ASN A 67 9.34 22.17 -5.57
C ASN A 67 10.63 22.88 -6.00
N CYS A 68 11.22 22.53 -7.17
CA CYS A 68 12.48 23.10 -7.63
C CYS A 68 12.33 24.31 -8.57
N GLY A 69 11.20 24.42 -9.27
CA GLY A 69 10.94 25.48 -10.27
C GLY A 69 11.71 25.32 -11.58
N ASP A 70 12.51 24.26 -11.73
CA ASP A 70 13.37 24.00 -12.89
C ASP A 70 12.85 22.83 -13.72
N LEU A 71 12.36 23.15 -14.93
CA LEU A 71 11.83 22.17 -15.87
C LEU A 71 12.94 21.26 -16.44
N GLU A 72 14.08 21.85 -16.78
CA GLU A 72 15.19 21.12 -17.40
C GLU A 72 15.77 20.10 -16.42
N GLU A 73 16.02 20.50 -15.18
CA GLU A 73 16.45 19.59 -14.11
C GLU A 73 15.44 18.46 -13.89
N THR A 74 14.15 18.78 -13.91
CA THR A 74 13.08 17.78 -13.72
C THR A 74 13.07 16.75 -14.87
N LEU A 75 13.15 17.20 -16.12
CA LEU A 75 13.22 16.31 -17.29
C LEU A 75 14.47 15.46 -17.29
N MET A 76 15.64 16.03 -17.05
CA MET A 76 16.92 15.30 -16.98
C MET A 76 16.89 14.22 -15.92
N ALA A 77 16.40 14.51 -14.71
CA ALA A 77 16.30 13.52 -13.64
C ALA A 77 15.38 12.34 -14.00
N ALA A 78 14.25 12.61 -14.63
CA ALA A 78 13.33 11.58 -15.09
C ALA A 78 13.93 10.73 -16.24
N CYS A 79 14.62 11.37 -17.18
CA CYS A 79 15.32 10.68 -18.28
C CYS A 79 16.46 9.80 -17.76
N ASP A 80 17.23 10.29 -16.78
CA ASP A 80 18.27 9.51 -16.13
C ASP A 80 17.73 8.27 -15.41
N LEU A 81 16.59 8.41 -14.71
CA LEU A 81 15.90 7.30 -14.05
C LEU A 81 15.44 6.27 -15.09
N MET A 82 14.79 6.71 -16.17
CA MET A 82 14.34 5.86 -17.27
C MET A 82 15.51 5.09 -17.91
N ALA A 83 16.62 5.79 -18.16
CA ALA A 83 17.79 5.21 -18.82
C ALA A 83 18.52 4.16 -17.96
N LYS A 84 18.49 4.31 -16.64
CA LYS A 84 19.11 3.37 -15.68
C LYS A 84 18.25 2.13 -15.43
N THR A 85 16.95 2.18 -15.75
CA THR A 85 16.05 1.05 -15.53
C THR A 85 16.23 0.01 -16.65
N PRO A 86 16.38 -1.28 -16.33
CA PRO A 86 16.52 -2.33 -17.34
C PRO A 86 15.34 -2.36 -18.31
N GLN A 87 15.62 -2.45 -19.61
CA GLN A 87 14.63 -2.56 -20.69
C GLN A 87 14.36 -4.02 -21.06
N VAL A 88 15.22 -4.93 -20.61
CA VAL A 88 15.09 -6.37 -20.81
C VAL A 88 15.29 -7.08 -19.49
N VAL A 89 14.32 -7.90 -19.11
CA VAL A 89 14.35 -8.70 -17.87
C VAL A 89 13.97 -10.13 -18.20
N ASP A 90 14.59 -11.08 -17.54
CA ASP A 90 14.18 -12.48 -17.59
C ASP A 90 12.84 -12.67 -16.83
N VAL A 91 11.76 -12.54 -17.58
CA VAL A 91 10.39 -12.59 -17.07
C VAL A 91 10.05 -13.98 -16.53
N ASP A 92 10.59 -15.05 -17.11
CA ASP A 92 10.32 -16.41 -16.67
C ASP A 92 10.98 -16.69 -15.32
N SER A 93 12.15 -16.12 -15.08
CA SER A 93 12.80 -16.15 -13.75
C SER A 93 12.00 -15.42 -12.69
N LEU A 94 11.37 -14.28 -13.03
CA LEU A 94 10.53 -13.53 -12.08
C LEU A 94 9.31 -14.33 -11.61
N TYR A 95 8.72 -15.13 -12.52
CA TYR A 95 7.50 -15.89 -12.24
C TYR A 95 7.75 -17.31 -11.71
N LYS A 96 9.03 -17.71 -11.62
CA LYS A 96 9.39 -18.98 -11.02
C LYS A 96 8.89 -19.05 -9.59
N ASP A 97 8.24 -20.16 -9.24
CA ASP A 97 7.68 -20.42 -7.90
C ASP A 97 6.67 -19.32 -7.45
N ALA A 98 5.90 -18.77 -8.41
CA ALA A 98 4.93 -17.71 -8.15
C ALA A 98 3.89 -18.09 -7.09
N ASN A 99 3.50 -19.37 -7.02
CA ASN A 99 2.61 -19.92 -5.99
C ASN A 99 3.13 -19.77 -4.56
N GLU A 100 4.45 -19.60 -4.38
CA GLU A 100 5.08 -19.37 -3.07
C GLU A 100 5.30 -17.89 -2.73
N LYS A 101 4.98 -17.01 -3.69
CA LYS A 101 5.30 -15.58 -3.63
C LYS A 101 4.09 -14.65 -3.69
N VAL A 102 2.90 -15.20 -3.97
CA VAL A 102 1.67 -14.41 -3.98
C VAL A 102 1.30 -14.04 -2.55
N VAL A 103 0.98 -12.74 -2.34
CA VAL A 103 0.55 -12.19 -1.05
C VAL A 103 -0.71 -11.33 -1.21
N PHE A 104 -1.41 -11.07 -0.12
CA PHE A 104 -2.58 -10.20 -0.08
C PHE A 104 -2.20 -8.71 -0.01
N GLN A 105 -3.09 -7.87 -0.53
CA GLN A 105 -3.23 -6.46 -0.18
C GLN A 105 -4.71 -6.13 -0.04
N LEU A 106 -5.08 -5.32 0.96
CA LEU A 106 -6.43 -4.74 1.07
C LEU A 106 -6.48 -3.38 0.38
N ILE A 107 -7.59 -3.11 -0.30
CA ILE A 107 -7.90 -1.80 -0.90
C ILE A 107 -9.38 -1.47 -0.70
N ASN A 108 -9.74 -0.20 -0.80
CA ASN A 108 -11.14 0.22 -0.78
C ASN A 108 -11.86 -0.21 -2.08
N THR A 109 -13.00 -0.86 -1.96
CA THR A 109 -13.75 -1.37 -3.14
C THR A 109 -14.31 -0.24 -3.99
N GLU A 110 -14.99 0.71 -3.36
CA GLU A 110 -15.69 1.79 -4.09
C GLU A 110 -14.71 2.72 -4.82
N GLN A 111 -13.61 3.10 -4.16
CA GLN A 111 -12.60 4.00 -4.75
C GLN A 111 -11.80 3.33 -5.87
N ASN A 112 -11.82 2.00 -5.97
CA ASN A 112 -11.01 1.24 -6.91
C ASN A 112 -11.82 0.41 -7.91
N ARG A 113 -13.09 0.76 -8.19
CA ARG A 113 -13.95 -0.04 -9.08
C ARG A 113 -13.32 -0.30 -10.45
N SER A 114 -12.80 0.73 -11.13
CA SER A 114 -12.16 0.58 -12.44
C SER A 114 -10.88 -0.26 -12.39
N PHE A 115 -10.10 -0.10 -11.31
CA PHE A 115 -8.91 -0.90 -11.08
C PHE A 115 -9.26 -2.38 -10.83
N LEU A 116 -10.31 -2.66 -10.05
CA LEU A 116 -10.75 -4.02 -9.73
C LEU A 116 -11.20 -4.83 -10.96
N GLU A 117 -11.70 -4.18 -12.02
CA GLU A 117 -12.00 -4.84 -13.30
C GLU A 117 -10.74 -5.47 -13.96
N GLN A 118 -9.54 -4.96 -13.63
CA GLN A 118 -8.28 -5.36 -14.25
C GLN A 118 -7.50 -6.40 -13.43
N VAL A 119 -7.93 -6.71 -12.20
CA VAL A 119 -7.23 -7.59 -11.28
C VAL A 119 -8.14 -8.66 -10.68
N PRO A 120 -7.65 -9.89 -10.45
CA PRO A 120 -8.37 -10.84 -9.61
C PRO A 120 -8.53 -10.26 -8.21
N HIS A 121 -9.74 -10.34 -7.66
CA HIS A 121 -10.01 -9.80 -6.34
C HIS A 121 -11.12 -10.58 -5.63
N ARG A 122 -11.23 -10.40 -4.32
CA ARG A 122 -12.30 -10.94 -3.49
C ARG A 122 -12.84 -9.86 -2.59
N GLU A 123 -14.14 -9.64 -2.61
CA GLU A 123 -14.80 -8.66 -1.75
C GLU A 123 -14.78 -9.08 -0.28
N PHE A 124 -14.55 -8.12 0.59
CA PHE A 124 -14.62 -8.23 2.03
C PHE A 124 -15.21 -6.94 2.62
N GLN A 125 -16.49 -6.95 2.91
CA GLN A 125 -17.26 -5.78 3.38
C GLN A 125 -17.17 -4.63 2.36
N ASP A 126 -16.67 -3.44 2.77
CA ASP A 126 -16.41 -2.30 1.89
C ASP A 126 -14.99 -2.33 1.26
N LEU A 127 -14.22 -3.37 1.55
CA LEU A 127 -12.87 -3.59 1.05
C LEU A 127 -12.81 -4.71 0.01
N SER A 128 -11.73 -4.75 -0.74
CA SER A 128 -11.37 -5.85 -1.63
C SER A 128 -9.96 -6.34 -1.34
N ILE A 129 -9.82 -7.66 -1.31
CA ILE A 129 -8.54 -8.34 -1.27
C ILE A 129 -8.03 -8.46 -2.70
N ILE A 130 -6.87 -7.92 -2.99
CA ILE A 130 -6.13 -8.10 -4.24
C ILE A 130 -4.83 -8.86 -4.00
N TYR A 131 -4.14 -9.24 -5.07
CA TYR A 131 -2.96 -10.09 -5.01
C TYR A 131 -1.74 -9.36 -5.56
N LYS A 132 -0.61 -9.55 -4.88
CA LYS A 132 0.71 -9.06 -5.30
C LYS A 132 1.66 -10.24 -5.40
N LEU A 133 2.52 -10.23 -6.40
CA LEU A 133 3.61 -11.20 -6.52
C LEU A 133 4.90 -10.55 -6.00
N VAL A 134 5.47 -11.10 -4.94
CA VAL A 134 6.75 -10.66 -4.39
C VAL A 134 7.87 -11.08 -5.32
N ILE A 135 8.63 -10.12 -5.83
CA ILE A 135 9.77 -10.36 -6.73
C ILE A 135 11.07 -10.52 -5.93
N ASN A 136 11.25 -9.64 -4.95
CA ASN A 136 12.39 -9.67 -4.06
C ASN A 136 11.94 -9.20 -2.66
N ALA A 137 12.51 -9.81 -1.63
CA ALA A 137 12.32 -9.41 -0.25
C ALA A 137 13.65 -9.58 0.49
N ASP A 138 14.24 -8.49 0.93
CA ASP A 138 15.41 -8.45 1.79
C ASP A 138 15.07 -7.86 3.17
N ALA A 139 16.04 -7.61 4.03
CA ALA A 139 15.79 -7.12 5.37
C ALA A 139 15.13 -5.72 5.40
N GLU A 140 15.41 -4.88 4.41
CA GLU A 140 15.04 -3.46 4.38
C GLU A 140 13.90 -3.15 3.41
N SER A 141 13.70 -3.97 2.37
CA SER A 141 12.75 -3.71 1.29
C SER A 141 11.96 -4.94 0.84
N ILE A 142 10.81 -4.69 0.25
CA ILE A 142 10.01 -5.68 -0.47
C ILE A 142 9.62 -5.11 -1.82
N GLN A 143 9.97 -5.81 -2.87
CA GLN A 143 9.58 -5.47 -4.24
C GLN A 143 8.48 -6.43 -4.68
N SER A 144 7.39 -5.90 -5.15
CA SER A 144 6.24 -6.69 -5.61
C SER A 144 5.57 -6.04 -6.81
N ILE A 145 4.91 -6.87 -7.61
CA ILE A 145 4.05 -6.42 -8.71
C ILE A 145 2.61 -6.86 -8.43
N LYS A 146 1.64 -6.07 -8.87
CA LYS A 146 0.23 -6.42 -8.76
C LYS A 146 -0.09 -7.55 -9.73
N VAL A 147 -0.85 -8.53 -9.29
CA VAL A 147 -1.34 -9.61 -10.14
C VAL A 147 -2.55 -9.09 -10.91
N THR A 148 -2.34 -8.78 -12.19
CA THR A 148 -3.42 -8.44 -13.13
C THR A 148 -4.10 -9.70 -13.66
N ASN A 149 -5.30 -9.57 -14.29
CA ASN A 149 -5.98 -10.69 -14.93
C ASN A 149 -5.06 -11.38 -15.96
N SER A 150 -4.34 -10.60 -16.77
CA SER A 150 -3.40 -11.14 -17.76
C SER A 150 -2.20 -11.85 -17.12
N LEU A 151 -1.71 -11.36 -15.97
CA LEU A 151 -0.65 -12.05 -15.23
C LEU A 151 -1.16 -13.35 -14.60
N ALA A 152 -2.36 -13.34 -14.01
CA ALA A 152 -2.98 -14.55 -13.45
C ALA A 152 -3.18 -15.65 -14.51
N GLU A 153 -3.66 -15.28 -15.70
CA GLU A 153 -3.77 -16.20 -16.86
C GLU A 153 -2.40 -16.76 -17.27
N ARG A 154 -1.38 -15.91 -17.34
CA ARG A 154 0.00 -16.35 -17.67
C ARG A 154 0.59 -17.30 -16.62
N LEU A 155 0.27 -17.08 -15.35
CA LEU A 155 0.67 -17.96 -14.24
C LEU A 155 -0.17 -19.24 -14.17
N GLY A 156 -1.28 -19.32 -14.93
CA GLY A 156 -2.23 -20.43 -14.88
C GLY A 156 -2.98 -20.52 -13.55
N MET A 157 -3.19 -19.40 -12.87
CA MET A 157 -3.84 -19.33 -11.56
C MET A 157 -5.17 -18.58 -11.65
N ASN A 158 -6.24 -19.19 -11.18
CA ASN A 158 -7.51 -18.51 -10.95
C ASN A 158 -7.52 -17.81 -9.58
N GLU A 159 -8.56 -17.00 -9.32
CA GLU A 159 -8.69 -16.23 -8.07
C GLU A 159 -8.65 -17.12 -6.81
N GLU A 160 -9.32 -18.27 -6.83
CA GLU A 160 -9.38 -19.18 -5.70
C GLU A 160 -8.00 -19.77 -5.35
N GLN A 161 -7.21 -20.10 -6.38
CA GLN A 161 -5.82 -20.57 -6.19
C GLN A 161 -4.93 -19.45 -5.67
N LEU A 162 -5.07 -18.22 -6.20
CA LEU A 162 -4.35 -17.05 -5.69
C LEU A 162 -4.68 -16.81 -4.23
N PHE A 163 -5.96 -16.86 -3.85
CA PHE A 163 -6.39 -16.69 -2.47
C PHE A 163 -5.77 -17.75 -1.54
N LYS A 164 -5.83 -19.01 -1.94
CA LYS A 164 -5.28 -20.11 -1.16
C LYS A 164 -3.77 -19.95 -0.92
N TYR A 165 -3.01 -19.65 -1.96
CA TYR A 165 -1.56 -19.46 -1.84
C TYR A 165 -1.23 -18.20 -1.02
N ALA A 166 -1.91 -17.11 -1.28
CA ALA A 166 -1.65 -15.86 -0.59
C ALA A 166 -1.99 -15.94 0.91
N ALA A 167 -3.01 -16.72 1.32
CA ALA A 167 -3.36 -16.91 2.72
C ALA A 167 -2.19 -17.49 3.56
N GLU A 168 -1.46 -18.44 3.00
CA GLU A 168 -0.29 -19.03 3.64
C GLU A 168 0.95 -18.13 3.51
N ASN A 169 1.20 -17.63 2.30
CA ASN A 169 2.41 -16.85 2.00
C ASN A 169 2.44 -15.52 2.72
N THR A 170 1.30 -14.81 2.82
CA THR A 170 1.26 -13.50 3.48
C THR A 170 1.70 -13.62 4.93
N ARG A 171 1.22 -14.63 5.66
CA ARG A 171 1.66 -14.88 7.04
C ARG A 171 3.15 -15.23 7.16
N ARG A 172 3.69 -15.93 6.18
CA ARG A 172 5.11 -16.34 6.16
C ARG A 172 6.04 -15.18 5.76
N ILE A 173 5.67 -14.40 4.74
CA ILE A 173 6.50 -13.32 4.18
C ILE A 173 6.35 -12.02 4.96
N LEU A 174 5.14 -11.75 5.41
CA LEU A 174 4.70 -10.57 6.15
C LEU A 174 3.99 -10.99 7.45
N PRO A 175 4.70 -11.63 8.39
CA PRO A 175 4.08 -12.12 9.63
C PRO A 175 3.42 -10.98 10.40
N PRO A 176 2.20 -11.20 10.93
CA PRO A 176 1.45 -10.18 11.65
C PRO A 176 2.19 -9.73 12.90
N ARG A 177 2.00 -8.48 13.25
CA ARG A 177 2.53 -7.87 14.47
C ARG A 177 1.49 -6.96 15.09
N ILE A 178 1.14 -7.24 16.35
CA ILE A 178 0.25 -6.40 17.16
C ILE A 178 1.08 -5.70 18.21
N ARG A 179 0.90 -4.39 18.36
CA ARG A 179 1.68 -3.57 19.28
C ARG A 179 0.78 -2.57 20.01
N ASN A 180 1.08 -2.36 21.27
CA ASN A 180 0.49 -1.27 22.04
C ASN A 180 1.02 0.07 21.51
N MET A 181 0.14 1.07 21.32
CA MET A 181 0.50 2.40 20.83
C MET A 181 1.52 3.10 21.74
N ASN A 182 1.39 2.93 23.06
CA ASN A 182 2.31 3.53 24.01
C ASN A 182 3.74 3.00 23.84
N ASP A 183 3.91 1.69 23.59
CA ASP A 183 5.22 1.10 23.32
C ASP A 183 5.83 1.65 22.03
N VAL A 184 5.03 1.85 21.01
CA VAL A 184 5.47 2.44 19.73
C VAL A 184 5.90 3.88 19.94
N MET A 185 5.13 4.68 20.68
CA MET A 185 5.50 6.05 21.01
C MET A 185 6.79 6.11 21.83
N LYS A 186 6.97 5.20 22.82
CA LYS A 186 8.22 5.11 23.58
C LYS A 186 9.42 4.84 22.68
N GLU A 187 9.32 3.85 21.79
CA GLU A 187 10.38 3.56 20.83
C GLU A 187 10.72 4.77 19.95
N MET A 188 9.70 5.50 19.46
CA MET A 188 9.91 6.72 18.65
C MET A 188 10.66 7.79 19.45
N PHE A 189 10.25 8.10 20.67
CA PHE A 189 10.93 9.09 21.51
C PHE A 189 12.40 8.71 21.78
N LEU A 190 12.67 7.43 22.05
CA LEU A 190 14.03 6.93 22.25
C LEU A 190 14.87 7.02 20.95
N SER A 191 14.29 6.72 19.79
CA SER A 191 14.97 6.82 18.49
C SER A 191 15.31 8.27 18.12
N ASP A 192 14.49 9.22 18.55
CA ASP A 192 14.71 10.66 18.40
C ASP A 192 15.72 11.23 19.41
N GLY A 193 16.34 10.35 20.22
CA GLY A 193 17.39 10.71 21.17
C GLY A 193 16.85 11.24 22.51
N MET A 194 15.58 11.06 22.80
CA MET A 194 15.00 11.43 24.10
C MET A 194 15.51 10.48 25.19
N PRO A 195 15.94 10.99 26.38
CA PRO A 195 16.26 10.15 27.52
C PRO A 195 15.06 9.29 27.95
N GLU A 196 15.32 8.03 28.31
CA GLU A 196 14.28 7.05 28.66
C GLU A 196 13.34 7.55 29.79
N GLU A 197 13.90 8.17 30.83
CA GLU A 197 13.14 8.73 31.95
C GLU A 197 12.14 9.81 31.48
N ILE A 198 12.50 10.61 30.47
CA ILE A 198 11.62 11.64 29.90
C ILE A 198 10.56 10.99 29.00
N ALA A 199 10.93 10.02 28.18
CA ALA A 199 10.01 9.28 27.34
C ALA A 199 8.92 8.59 28.19
N GLU A 200 9.28 7.95 29.28
CA GLU A 200 8.34 7.34 30.24
C GLU A 200 7.41 8.36 30.91
N MET A 201 7.91 9.52 31.24
CA MET A 201 7.09 10.60 31.81
C MET A 201 6.08 11.18 30.81
N MET A 202 6.41 11.17 29.51
CA MET A 202 5.53 11.69 28.46
C MET A 202 4.43 10.69 28.06
N ILE A 203 4.68 9.40 28.25
CA ILE A 203 3.71 8.35 27.96
C ILE A 203 2.83 8.19 29.20
N ARG A 204 1.54 8.50 29.02
CA ARG A 204 0.57 8.29 30.06
C ARG A 204 0.37 6.79 30.29
N GLU A 205 0.63 6.31 31.48
CA GLU A 205 0.21 4.95 31.85
C GLU A 205 -1.32 4.89 31.82
N VAL A 206 -1.86 4.19 30.84
CA VAL A 206 -3.27 3.84 30.73
C VAL A 206 -3.42 2.32 30.74
N PRO A 207 -4.49 1.79 31.31
CA PRO A 207 -4.75 0.35 31.25
C PRO A 207 -4.80 -0.15 29.80
N PRO A 208 -4.40 -1.40 29.52
CA PRO A 208 -4.38 -1.97 28.17
C PRO A 208 -5.71 -1.86 27.44
N GLU A 209 -6.83 -2.02 28.13
CA GLU A 209 -8.19 -1.88 27.62
C GLU A 209 -8.54 -0.44 27.19
N GLN A 210 -7.80 0.55 27.67
CA GLN A 210 -7.99 1.98 27.32
C GLN A 210 -6.96 2.45 26.28
N THR A 211 -6.15 1.56 25.73
CA THR A 211 -5.08 1.89 24.82
C THR A 211 -5.46 1.49 23.39
N LEU A 212 -4.97 2.25 22.42
CA LEU A 212 -5.00 1.86 21.00
C LEU A 212 -3.93 0.81 20.72
N TRP A 213 -4.29 -0.16 19.91
CA TRP A 213 -3.41 -1.22 19.42
C TRP A 213 -3.20 -1.09 17.92
N ILE A 214 -1.97 -1.17 17.50
CA ILE A 214 -1.60 -1.16 16.09
C ILE A 214 -1.50 -2.61 15.60
N ILE A 215 -2.29 -2.95 14.60
CA ILE A 215 -2.28 -4.25 13.92
C ILE A 215 -1.67 -4.04 12.53
N SER A 216 -0.52 -4.62 12.30
CA SER A 216 0.22 -4.54 11.05
C SER A 216 1.03 -5.84 10.83
N ASN A 217 2.11 -5.75 10.10
CA ASN A 217 3.10 -6.81 9.99
C ASN A 217 4.50 -6.32 10.43
N ASN A 218 5.46 -7.21 10.42
CA ASN A 218 6.84 -6.90 10.84
C ASN A 218 7.57 -5.87 9.96
N ARG A 219 7.02 -5.51 8.79
CA ARG A 219 7.61 -4.56 7.84
C ARG A 219 6.85 -3.23 7.75
N GLY A 220 5.63 -3.14 8.27
CA GLY A 220 4.79 -1.95 8.15
C GLY A 220 4.36 -1.65 6.71
N ILE A 221 4.32 -2.65 5.82
CA ILE A 221 3.93 -2.50 4.41
C ILE A 221 2.77 -3.43 4.12
N ASP A 222 1.66 -2.89 3.57
CA ASP A 222 0.42 -3.63 3.28
C ASP A 222 -0.11 -4.41 4.52
N GLY A 223 0.18 -3.93 5.72
CA GLY A 223 -0.04 -4.66 6.97
C GLY A 223 -1.49 -4.68 7.44
N ALA A 224 -2.38 -3.86 6.87
CA ALA A 224 -3.81 -3.88 7.17
C ALA A 224 -4.45 -5.26 6.95
N VAL A 225 -3.88 -6.07 6.06
CA VAL A 225 -4.36 -7.44 5.83
C VAL A 225 -4.31 -8.31 7.09
N SER A 226 -3.54 -7.93 8.10
CA SER A 226 -3.47 -8.63 9.39
C SER A 226 -4.81 -8.60 10.17
N MET A 227 -5.72 -7.67 9.84
CA MET A 227 -7.09 -7.68 10.38
C MET A 227 -7.93 -8.90 9.91
N LEU A 228 -7.50 -9.59 8.86
CA LEU A 228 -8.16 -10.81 8.37
C LEU A 228 -7.74 -12.08 9.15
N TYR A 229 -6.77 -11.95 10.05
CA TYR A 229 -6.25 -13.08 10.81
C TYR A 229 -7.01 -13.23 12.13
N GLU A 230 -8.04 -14.07 12.08
CA GLU A 230 -8.98 -14.29 13.17
C GLU A 230 -8.29 -14.64 14.50
N ASN A 231 -7.26 -15.50 14.47
CA ASN A 231 -6.59 -15.94 15.71
C ASN A 231 -5.88 -14.77 16.42
N GLU A 232 -5.26 -13.87 15.66
CA GLU A 232 -4.56 -12.71 16.20
C GLU A 232 -5.53 -11.69 16.80
N LEU A 233 -6.69 -11.46 16.14
CA LEU A 233 -7.74 -10.61 16.68
C LEU A 233 -8.35 -11.24 17.94
N HIS A 234 -8.59 -12.55 17.91
CA HIS A 234 -9.16 -13.26 19.07
C HIS A 234 -8.22 -13.22 20.28
N GLU A 235 -6.92 -13.46 20.09
CA GLU A 235 -5.94 -13.36 21.16
C GLU A 235 -5.90 -11.95 21.77
N LEU A 236 -5.97 -10.89 20.94
CA LEU A 236 -6.05 -9.51 21.43
C LEU A 236 -7.34 -9.28 22.21
N ALA A 237 -8.50 -9.71 21.67
CA ALA A 237 -9.81 -9.54 22.30
C ALA A 237 -9.90 -10.28 23.66
N GLU A 238 -9.36 -11.49 23.73
CA GLU A 238 -9.28 -12.25 24.99
C GLU A 238 -8.38 -11.55 26.03
N ASN A 239 -7.22 -11.03 25.60
CA ASN A 239 -6.31 -10.30 26.48
C ASN A 239 -6.92 -8.99 27.03
N LEU A 240 -7.82 -8.37 26.27
CA LEU A 240 -8.53 -7.16 26.67
C LEU A 240 -9.89 -7.46 27.35
N GLU A 241 -10.29 -8.75 27.41
CA GLU A 241 -11.58 -9.21 27.92
C GLU A 241 -12.80 -8.51 27.28
N SER A 242 -12.64 -8.03 26.03
CA SER A 242 -13.61 -7.20 25.30
C SER A 242 -13.65 -7.54 23.82
N ASP A 243 -14.80 -7.25 23.18
CA ASP A 243 -14.87 -7.11 21.74
C ASP A 243 -13.99 -5.95 21.28
N LEU A 244 -13.68 -5.90 19.96
CA LEU A 244 -12.81 -4.87 19.41
C LEU A 244 -13.53 -4.05 18.35
N TYR A 245 -13.31 -2.73 18.35
CA TYR A 245 -13.46 -1.92 17.16
C TYR A 245 -12.15 -1.87 16.41
N ILE A 246 -12.21 -2.11 15.09
CA ILE A 246 -11.08 -2.05 14.17
C ILE A 246 -11.25 -0.87 13.23
N LEU A 247 -10.22 -0.03 13.12
CA LEU A 247 -10.21 1.23 12.39
C LEU A 247 -9.21 1.13 11.21
N PRO A 248 -9.66 0.71 10.00
CA PRO A 248 -8.79 0.48 8.85
C PRO A 248 -8.55 1.78 8.06
N SER A 249 -7.83 2.72 8.62
CA SER A 249 -7.54 4.01 7.97
C SER A 249 -6.49 3.91 6.87
N SER A 250 -5.50 3.02 7.00
CA SER A 250 -4.39 2.88 6.07
C SER A 250 -4.27 1.45 5.52
N VAL A 251 -3.73 1.30 4.31
CA VAL A 251 -3.36 -0.02 3.75
C VAL A 251 -2.20 -0.66 4.52
N HIS A 252 -1.44 0.12 5.30
CA HIS A 252 -0.24 -0.33 6.00
C HIS A 252 -0.53 -0.86 7.40
N GLU A 253 -1.59 -0.37 8.03
CA GLU A 253 -1.94 -0.75 9.39
C GLU A 253 -3.41 -0.44 9.69
N VAL A 254 -3.96 -1.15 10.66
CA VAL A 254 -5.25 -0.82 11.26
C VAL A 254 -5.07 -0.62 12.75
N LEU A 255 -5.93 0.20 13.35
CA LEU A 255 -5.96 0.36 14.79
C LEU A 255 -7.06 -0.51 15.39
N ALA A 256 -6.83 -1.02 16.60
CA ALA A 256 -7.83 -1.73 17.37
C ALA A 256 -8.01 -1.07 18.74
N VAL A 257 -9.23 -1.08 19.24
CA VAL A 257 -9.60 -0.53 20.55
C VAL A 257 -10.73 -1.38 21.15
N SER A 258 -10.80 -1.45 22.49
CA SER A 258 -11.91 -2.10 23.18
C SER A 258 -13.23 -1.39 22.89
N THR A 259 -14.31 -2.15 22.68
CA THR A 259 -15.66 -1.61 22.47
C THR A 259 -16.24 -0.90 23.71
N GLU A 260 -15.62 -1.05 24.88
CA GLU A 260 -16.07 -0.40 26.10
C GLU A 260 -15.68 1.09 26.19
N LEU A 261 -14.83 1.57 25.27
CA LEU A 261 -14.28 2.93 25.37
C LEU A 261 -15.16 4.02 24.76
N THR A 262 -15.83 3.75 23.65
CA THR A 262 -16.58 4.75 22.90
C THR A 262 -17.51 4.09 21.89
N GLU A 263 -18.43 4.87 21.33
CA GLU A 263 -19.38 4.40 20.31
C GLU A 263 -18.72 4.38 18.90
N PRO A 264 -19.12 3.45 18.02
CA PRO A 264 -18.49 3.29 16.71
C PRO A 264 -18.67 4.51 15.80
N GLU A 265 -19.75 5.29 15.95
CA GLU A 265 -20.01 6.50 15.18
C GLU A 265 -19.00 7.61 15.49
N GLU A 266 -18.58 7.75 16.74
CA GLU A 266 -17.56 8.71 17.15
C GLU A 266 -16.19 8.32 16.58
N LEU A 267 -15.88 7.02 16.57
CA LEU A 267 -14.66 6.49 15.96
C LEU A 267 -14.65 6.70 14.44
N ALA A 268 -15.78 6.46 13.74
CA ALA A 268 -15.89 6.67 12.31
C ALA A 268 -15.64 8.13 11.91
N GLN A 269 -16.18 9.08 12.69
CA GLN A 269 -15.92 10.50 12.46
C GLN A 269 -14.44 10.83 12.66
N MET A 270 -13.81 10.33 13.71
CA MET A 270 -12.37 10.52 13.95
C MET A 270 -11.52 9.94 12.83
N VAL A 271 -11.82 8.70 12.37
CA VAL A 271 -11.11 8.06 11.24
C VAL A 271 -11.23 8.90 9.98
N ALA A 272 -12.43 9.39 9.63
CA ALA A 272 -12.64 10.22 8.47
C ALA A 272 -11.82 11.54 8.52
N GLU A 273 -11.75 12.18 9.68
CA GLU A 273 -10.95 13.40 9.89
C GLU A 273 -9.45 13.11 9.75
N VAL A 274 -8.96 12.03 10.36
CA VAL A 274 -7.54 11.62 10.27
C VAL A 274 -7.18 11.25 8.83
N ASN A 275 -8.02 10.48 8.14
CA ASN A 275 -7.82 10.11 6.75
C ASN A 275 -7.71 11.33 5.84
N MET A 276 -8.57 12.33 6.06
CA MET A 276 -8.55 13.55 5.25
C MET A 276 -7.28 14.39 5.47
N GLN A 277 -6.75 14.42 6.70
CA GLN A 277 -5.68 15.34 7.10
C GLN A 277 -4.28 14.71 7.10
N LYS A 278 -4.16 13.40 7.32
CA LYS A 278 -2.90 12.73 7.66
C LYS A 278 -2.57 11.52 6.78
N VAL A 279 -3.55 10.86 6.19
CA VAL A 279 -3.31 9.68 5.37
C VAL A 279 -3.26 10.09 3.89
N ALA A 280 -2.16 9.76 3.21
CA ALA A 280 -2.01 9.98 1.79
C ALA A 280 -3.13 9.28 1.01
N LEU A 281 -3.61 9.88 -0.08
CA LEU A 281 -4.79 9.36 -0.79
C LEU A 281 -4.59 7.91 -1.25
N GLU A 282 -3.41 7.59 -1.75
CA GLU A 282 -3.01 6.24 -2.21
C GLU A 282 -2.97 5.19 -1.09
N GLU A 283 -2.87 5.64 0.17
CA GLU A 283 -2.78 4.75 1.33
C GLU A 283 -4.12 4.59 2.07
N ARG A 284 -5.12 5.42 1.75
CA ARG A 284 -6.42 5.37 2.43
C ARG A 284 -7.11 4.05 2.17
N LEU A 285 -7.59 3.42 3.25
CA LEU A 285 -8.26 2.13 3.16
C LEU A 285 -9.77 2.27 3.35
N SER A 286 -10.25 2.70 4.53
CA SER A 286 -11.69 2.90 4.79
C SER A 286 -11.92 4.00 5.82
N ASN A 287 -13.13 4.59 5.79
CA ASN A 287 -13.65 5.46 6.84
C ASN A 287 -14.64 4.72 7.76
N GLN A 288 -14.91 3.44 7.47
CA GLN A 288 -15.81 2.62 8.26
C GLN A 288 -15.11 2.09 9.51
N VAL A 289 -15.90 1.77 10.54
CA VAL A 289 -15.46 1.05 11.74
C VAL A 289 -15.94 -0.38 11.63
N TYR A 290 -15.08 -1.34 11.98
CA TYR A 290 -15.43 -2.75 12.04
C TYR A 290 -15.57 -3.17 13.50
N HIS A 291 -16.46 -4.13 13.76
CA HIS A 291 -16.64 -4.78 15.02
C HIS A 291 -16.15 -6.23 14.94
N TYR A 292 -15.22 -6.60 15.79
CA TYR A 292 -14.82 -7.97 16.01
C TYR A 292 -15.52 -8.50 17.26
N ASP A 293 -16.45 -9.42 17.08
CA ASP A 293 -17.13 -10.17 18.14
C ASP A 293 -16.25 -11.33 18.56
N LYS A 294 -15.77 -11.33 19.81
CA LYS A 294 -14.84 -12.34 20.31
C LYS A 294 -15.48 -13.71 20.50
N ASP A 295 -16.78 -13.75 20.86
CA ASP A 295 -17.49 -15.01 21.11
C ASP A 295 -17.87 -15.69 19.80
N LEU A 296 -18.32 -14.93 18.79
CA LEU A 296 -18.63 -15.40 17.44
C LEU A 296 -17.39 -15.53 16.55
N ARG A 297 -16.27 -14.93 16.95
CA ARG A 297 -15.01 -14.86 16.20
C ARG A 297 -15.23 -14.29 14.81
N LYS A 298 -15.96 -13.21 14.73
CA LYS A 298 -16.40 -12.64 13.45
C LYS A 298 -16.16 -11.14 13.37
N LEU A 299 -15.57 -10.72 12.25
CA LEU A 299 -15.36 -9.32 11.90
C LEU A 299 -16.47 -8.85 10.94
N THR A 300 -17.17 -7.78 11.30
CA THR A 300 -18.27 -7.18 10.52
C THR A 300 -18.18 -5.66 10.56
N LEU A 301 -18.88 -4.96 9.65
CA LEU A 301 -19.03 -3.52 9.75
C LEU A 301 -19.84 -3.16 11.01
N ALA A 302 -19.39 -2.12 11.73
CA ALA A 302 -20.10 -1.50 12.85
C ALA A 302 -20.85 -0.23 12.41
N THR A 303 -20.34 0.48 11.37
CA THR A 303 -20.94 1.71 10.83
C THR A 303 -21.22 1.59 9.35
#